data_a83be33d33a76267ce8e98c914be79e2
#
_entry.id   a83be33d33a76267ce8e98c914be79e2
#
_cell.length_a   1.000
_cell.length_b   1.000
_cell.length_c   1.000
_cell.angle_alpha   90.00
_cell.angle_beta   90.00
_cell.angle_gamma   90.00
#
_symmetry.space_group_name_H-M   'P 1'
#
loop_
_entity.id
_entity.type
_entity.pdbx_description
1 polymer ?
#
loop_
_entity_poly.entity_id
_entity_poly.type
_entity_poly.pdbx_seq_one_letter_code
_entity_poly.pdbx_strand_id
1 'polypeptide(L)'
;MSQKEYNYNDLIEMDNGLYTIKFSDEPITGKVYDYFEEFKPYSGAIISGKKVYMGNLLNGEKEGRWKSYFHSNGKKKFDENWKDGERDELFTQWYENGKKQKGGTFKDGELDGLWTWWFENGQKKDKGTYKDGKQVGLFTQWYENGQKKGEGKYKNGKEDGLQTDWYENGLKQTEGTYKDGKDDGLWTEWYENGQKSFEGTFKDGKEDGLQTDWYRNGEKKSEGTFKDGELVELIGMWNEDGSVKK
;
A
#
# COMPACT_ATOMS: atom_id res chain seq x y z
N MET A 1 -16.86 20.39 36.11
CA MET A 1 -15.41 20.24 36.40
C MET A 1 -14.64 20.53 35.11
N SER A 2 -13.58 21.35 35.16
CA SER A 2 -12.75 21.59 33.98
C SER A 2 -12.02 20.29 33.64
N GLN A 3 -12.04 19.87 32.38
CA GLN A 3 -11.30 18.70 31.91
C GLN A 3 -9.80 19.00 32.04
N LYS A 4 -9.02 18.06 32.63
CA LYS A 4 -7.56 18.18 32.71
C LYS A 4 -6.93 18.26 31.33
N GLU A 5 -5.84 18.99 31.22
CA GLU A 5 -5.09 19.17 29.97
C GLU A 5 -3.62 18.77 30.17
N TYR A 6 -3.03 18.09 29.21
CA TYR A 6 -1.68 17.57 29.25
C TYR A 6 -0.89 17.98 28.00
N ASN A 7 0.38 18.37 28.17
CA ASN A 7 1.30 18.60 27.06
C ASN A 7 1.75 17.24 26.50
N TYR A 8 1.71 17.07 25.19
CA TYR A 8 2.12 15.82 24.53
C TYR A 8 3.56 15.44 24.86
N ASN A 9 4.46 16.43 24.96
CA ASN A 9 5.89 16.19 25.26
C ASN A 9 6.14 15.74 26.70
N ASP A 10 5.15 15.85 27.58
CA ASP A 10 5.22 15.37 28.98
C ASP A 10 4.65 13.96 29.13
N LEU A 11 4.08 13.39 28.06
CA LEU A 11 3.50 12.07 28.07
C LEU A 11 4.58 10.99 27.87
N ILE A 12 4.36 9.86 28.52
CA ILE A 12 5.13 8.64 28.37
C ILE A 12 4.16 7.52 28.00
N GLU A 13 4.47 6.77 26.97
CA GLU A 13 3.79 5.52 26.64
C GLU A 13 4.41 4.40 27.49
N MET A 14 3.60 3.73 28.29
CA MET A 14 4.00 2.61 29.14
C MET A 14 4.10 1.31 28.30
N ASP A 15 4.72 0.27 28.84
CA ASP A 15 4.89 -1.03 28.17
C ASP A 15 3.57 -1.71 27.76
N ASN A 16 2.47 -1.36 28.42
CA ASN A 16 1.11 -1.82 28.11
C ASN A 16 0.38 -0.94 27.08
N GLY A 17 1.05 0.04 26.46
CA GLY A 17 0.49 0.96 25.48
C GLY A 17 -0.35 2.11 26.03
N LEU A 18 -0.53 2.21 27.36
CA LEU A 18 -1.24 3.31 27.98
C LEU A 18 -0.36 4.56 28.14
N TYR A 19 -0.98 5.75 28.12
CA TYR A 19 -0.28 7.01 28.32
C TYR A 19 -0.36 7.49 29.80
N THR A 20 0.78 7.89 30.31
CA THR A 20 0.92 8.52 31.63
C THR A 20 1.78 9.79 31.54
N ILE A 21 1.88 10.56 32.61
CA ILE A 21 2.82 11.67 32.72
C ILE A 21 4.15 11.18 33.39
N LYS A 22 5.24 11.89 33.12
CA LYS A 22 6.55 11.62 33.71
C LYS A 22 6.46 11.55 35.24
N PHE A 23 7.03 10.50 35.83
CA PHE A 23 7.02 10.19 37.28
C PHE A 23 5.65 9.76 37.85
N SER A 24 4.72 9.27 37.03
CA SER A 24 3.47 8.66 37.46
C SER A 24 3.29 7.30 36.78
N ASP A 25 2.80 6.32 37.54
CA ASP A 25 2.47 4.98 37.04
C ASP A 25 0.96 4.83 36.75
N GLU A 26 0.17 5.90 36.95
CA GLU A 26 -1.27 5.87 36.71
C GLU A 26 -1.65 6.39 35.33
N PRO A 27 -2.49 5.67 34.58
CA PRO A 27 -3.05 6.15 33.32
C PRO A 27 -3.81 7.45 33.48
N ILE A 28 -3.70 8.35 32.50
CA ILE A 28 -4.31 9.67 32.55
C ILE A 28 -5.60 9.78 31.73
N THR A 29 -6.48 10.67 32.18
CA THR A 29 -7.71 11.05 31.43
C THR A 29 -7.72 12.55 31.23
N GLY A 30 -7.82 13.02 29.99
CA GLY A 30 -7.89 14.45 29.69
C GLY A 30 -7.55 14.81 28.25
N LYS A 31 -7.54 16.11 27.97
CA LYS A 31 -7.16 16.65 26.66
C LYS A 31 -5.65 16.71 26.51
N VAL A 32 -5.17 16.34 25.34
CA VAL A 32 -3.76 16.43 24.98
C VAL A 32 -3.57 17.58 23.98
N TYR A 33 -2.54 18.36 24.22
CA TYR A 33 -2.16 19.47 23.33
C TYR A 33 -0.64 19.43 23.08
N ASP A 34 -0.22 20.12 22.03
CA ASP A 34 1.18 20.39 21.72
C ASP A 34 1.38 21.87 21.38
N TYR A 35 2.61 22.34 21.42
CA TYR A 35 2.98 23.69 21.02
C TYR A 35 3.78 23.64 19.73
N PHE A 36 3.35 24.41 18.71
CA PHE A 36 4.13 24.63 17.49
C PHE A 36 4.91 25.94 17.63
N GLU A 37 6.21 25.85 17.52
CA GLU A 37 7.08 27.02 17.49
C GLU A 37 6.93 27.70 16.11
N GLU A 38 6.44 28.94 16.08
CA GLU A 38 6.50 29.74 14.88
C GLU A 38 7.92 30.30 14.72
N PHE A 39 8.71 29.69 13.85
CA PHE A 39 10.00 30.22 13.46
C PHE A 39 9.80 31.41 12.52
N LYS A 40 10.18 32.63 12.98
CA LYS A 40 10.27 33.80 12.10
C LYS A 40 11.64 33.85 11.42
N PRO A 41 11.72 33.64 10.08
CA PRO A 41 13.00 33.50 9.39
C PRO A 41 13.90 34.76 9.40
N TYR A 42 13.41 35.90 9.85
CA TYR A 42 14.13 37.18 9.83
C TYR A 42 14.65 37.68 11.20
N SER A 43 14.29 37.06 12.30
CA SER A 43 14.70 37.55 13.63
C SER A 43 15.41 36.51 14.50
N GLY A 44 15.45 35.25 14.13
CA GLY A 44 16.00 34.17 14.98
C GLY A 44 15.27 33.98 16.33
N ALA A 45 14.16 34.66 16.53
CA ALA A 45 13.39 34.60 17.77
C ALA A 45 12.37 33.49 17.71
N ILE A 46 12.39 32.58 18.69
CA ILE A 46 11.30 31.65 18.99
C ILE A 46 10.19 32.45 19.63
N ILE A 47 9.05 32.57 18.94
CA ILE A 47 7.84 33.10 19.54
C ILE A 47 7.10 31.95 20.21
N SER A 48 6.53 32.16 21.39
CA SER A 48 5.73 31.19 22.14
C SER A 48 4.77 30.46 21.22
N GLY A 49 4.94 29.15 21.08
CA GLY A 49 4.20 28.34 20.11
C GLY A 49 2.70 28.39 20.32
N LYS A 50 1.94 28.35 19.23
CA LYS A 50 0.49 28.24 19.26
C LYS A 50 0.09 26.91 19.85
N LYS A 51 -0.68 26.93 20.95
CA LYS A 51 -1.28 25.73 21.55
C LYS A 51 -2.28 25.11 20.59
N VAL A 52 -2.08 23.83 20.26
CA VAL A 52 -2.95 23.06 19.36
C VAL A 52 -3.41 21.79 20.07
N TYR A 53 -4.71 21.58 20.15
CA TYR A 53 -5.27 20.35 20.72
C TYR A 53 -5.12 19.19 19.74
N MET A 54 -4.53 18.09 20.21
CA MET A 54 -4.29 16.89 19.44
C MET A 54 -5.43 15.88 19.54
N GLY A 55 -5.95 15.63 20.75
CA GLY A 55 -7.00 14.65 21.02
C GLY A 55 -7.31 14.49 22.49
N ASN A 56 -7.95 13.40 22.85
CA ASN A 56 -8.28 13.05 24.22
C ASN A 56 -7.69 11.69 24.60
N LEU A 57 -7.31 11.55 25.86
CA LEU A 57 -7.03 10.28 26.51
C LEU A 57 -8.15 9.95 27.50
N LEU A 58 -8.52 8.68 27.55
CA LEU A 58 -9.40 8.08 28.54
C LEU A 58 -8.68 6.91 29.19
N ASN A 59 -8.39 6.99 30.49
CA ASN A 59 -7.61 5.96 31.21
C ASN A 59 -6.30 5.57 30.52
N GLY A 60 -5.60 6.54 29.93
CA GLY A 60 -4.34 6.34 29.21
C GLY A 60 -4.49 5.94 27.74
N GLU A 61 -5.67 5.59 27.28
CA GLU A 61 -5.93 5.21 25.88
C GLU A 61 -6.36 6.41 25.04
N LYS A 62 -5.98 6.40 23.76
CA LYS A 62 -6.48 7.40 22.80
C LYS A 62 -7.97 7.17 22.55
N GLU A 63 -8.74 8.27 22.59
CA GLU A 63 -10.17 8.24 22.40
C GLU A 63 -10.64 9.36 21.48
N GLY A 64 -11.54 9.05 20.52
CA GLY A 64 -12.11 9.98 19.57
C GLY A 64 -11.09 10.46 18.53
N ARG A 65 -11.32 11.67 18.01
CA ARG A 65 -10.49 12.21 16.91
C ARG A 65 -9.18 12.77 17.42
N TRP A 66 -8.08 12.29 16.80
CA TRP A 66 -6.71 12.74 17.03
C TRP A 66 -6.13 13.40 15.80
N LYS A 67 -5.35 14.46 16.02
CA LYS A 67 -4.61 15.18 14.98
C LYS A 67 -3.19 15.39 15.40
N SER A 68 -2.26 15.21 14.48
CA SER A 68 -0.87 15.63 14.66
C SER A 68 -0.41 16.48 13.48
N TYR A 69 0.71 17.17 13.67
CA TYR A 69 1.21 18.15 12.74
C TYR A 69 2.72 18.00 12.59
N PHE A 70 3.27 18.40 11.47
CA PHE A 70 4.70 18.51 11.29
C PHE A 70 5.22 19.74 12.04
N HIS A 71 6.21 19.55 12.93
CA HIS A 71 6.81 20.67 13.68
C HIS A 71 7.53 21.68 12.77
N SER A 72 8.08 21.22 11.64
CA SER A 72 8.80 22.05 10.67
C SER A 72 7.98 23.14 10.03
N ASN A 73 6.68 22.91 9.79
CA ASN A 73 5.82 23.80 9.01
C ASN A 73 4.38 23.91 9.49
N GLY A 74 4.01 23.22 10.57
CA GLY A 74 2.65 23.25 11.16
C GLY A 74 1.56 22.62 10.30
N LYS A 75 1.88 21.98 9.17
CA LYS A 75 0.90 21.27 8.36
C LYS A 75 0.47 19.96 9.03
N LYS A 76 -0.75 19.51 8.74
CA LYS A 76 -1.25 18.24 9.26
C LYS A 76 -0.34 17.09 8.84
N LYS A 77 -0.07 16.18 9.81
CA LYS A 77 0.64 14.92 9.62
C LYS A 77 -0.34 13.75 9.66
N PHE A 78 -1.21 13.72 10.69
CA PHE A 78 -2.27 12.72 10.83
C PHE A 78 -3.60 13.38 11.22
N ASP A 79 -4.71 12.77 10.76
CA ASP A 79 -6.08 13.00 11.23
C ASP A 79 -6.72 11.61 11.30
N GLU A 80 -6.98 11.14 12.51
CA GLU A 80 -7.33 9.76 12.79
C GLU A 80 -8.35 9.67 13.91
N ASN A 81 -9.16 8.62 13.92
CA ASN A 81 -10.09 8.33 14.99
C ASN A 81 -9.66 7.08 15.76
N TRP A 82 -9.91 7.11 17.06
CA TRP A 82 -9.54 6.08 18.00
C TRP A 82 -10.73 5.73 18.88
N LYS A 83 -10.86 4.45 19.20
CA LYS A 83 -11.85 3.92 20.13
C LYS A 83 -11.19 2.82 20.96
N ASP A 84 -11.31 2.91 22.27
CA ASP A 84 -10.73 1.93 23.21
C ASP A 84 -9.24 1.65 22.91
N GLY A 85 -8.45 2.69 22.60
CA GLY A 85 -7.01 2.58 22.30
C GLY A 85 -6.66 2.06 20.90
N GLU A 86 -7.64 1.68 20.08
CA GLU A 86 -7.42 1.18 18.71
C GLU A 86 -7.90 2.21 17.66
N ARG A 87 -7.29 2.17 16.46
CA ARG A 87 -7.76 2.99 15.34
C ARG A 87 -9.13 2.49 14.90
N ASP A 88 -10.08 3.43 14.81
CA ASP A 88 -11.43 3.14 14.34
C ASP A 88 -11.92 4.26 13.43
N GLU A 89 -12.73 3.96 12.40
CA GLU A 89 -13.22 4.90 11.40
C GLU A 89 -12.12 5.56 10.53
N LEU A 90 -12.25 6.86 10.25
CA LEU A 90 -11.45 7.59 9.27
C LEU A 90 -10.01 7.83 9.72
N PHE A 91 -9.10 7.56 8.80
CA PHE A 91 -7.68 7.84 8.91
C PHE A 91 -7.18 8.60 7.68
N THR A 92 -6.39 9.65 7.88
CA THR A 92 -5.65 10.31 6.80
C THR A 92 -4.27 10.72 7.30
N GLN A 93 -3.25 10.42 6.48
CA GLN A 93 -1.87 10.85 6.66
C GLN A 93 -1.45 11.74 5.49
N TRP A 94 -0.63 12.74 5.77
CA TRP A 94 -0.07 13.68 4.80
C TRP A 94 1.44 13.64 4.80
N TYR A 95 2.02 13.96 3.66
CA TYR A 95 3.42 14.33 3.50
C TYR A 95 3.67 15.74 4.09
N GLU A 96 4.93 16.05 4.35
CA GLU A 96 5.35 17.35 4.88
C GLU A 96 5.05 18.52 3.91
N ASN A 97 4.98 18.24 2.59
CA ASN A 97 4.53 19.22 1.60
C ASN A 97 3.01 19.54 1.69
N GLY A 98 2.24 18.78 2.50
CA GLY A 98 0.81 18.95 2.74
C GLY A 98 -0.09 18.15 1.79
N LYS A 99 0.45 17.38 0.85
CA LYS A 99 -0.32 16.44 0.03
C LYS A 99 -0.62 15.17 0.81
N LYS A 100 -1.74 14.51 0.51
CA LYS A 100 -2.09 13.23 1.13
C LYS A 100 -1.03 12.19 0.81
N GLN A 101 -0.70 11.33 1.79
CA GLN A 101 0.18 10.19 1.66
C GLN A 101 -0.62 8.87 1.65
N LYS A 102 -1.56 8.72 2.56
CA LYS A 102 -2.50 7.60 2.59
C LYS A 102 -3.77 7.95 3.36
N GLY A 103 -4.85 7.25 3.06
CA GLY A 103 -6.11 7.40 3.79
C GLY A 103 -7.10 6.30 3.47
N GLY A 104 -7.96 6.05 4.43
CA GLY A 104 -8.99 5.03 4.41
C GLY A 104 -9.72 4.94 5.73
N THR A 105 -10.29 3.80 6.02
CA THR A 105 -10.99 3.51 7.27
C THR A 105 -10.33 2.33 7.99
N PHE A 106 -10.36 2.41 9.30
CA PHE A 106 -10.06 1.31 10.20
C PHE A 106 -11.35 0.83 10.87
N LYS A 107 -11.36 -0.41 11.27
CA LYS A 107 -12.35 -1.00 12.15
C LYS A 107 -11.64 -1.93 13.13
N ASP A 108 -11.82 -1.70 14.42
CA ASP A 108 -11.20 -2.50 15.48
C ASP A 108 -9.67 -2.69 15.24
N GLY A 109 -8.95 -1.59 14.92
CA GLY A 109 -7.51 -1.57 14.66
C GLY A 109 -7.07 -2.08 13.28
N GLU A 110 -7.94 -2.71 12.49
CA GLU A 110 -7.63 -3.29 11.19
C GLU A 110 -8.11 -2.41 10.02
N LEU A 111 -7.45 -2.54 8.86
CA LEU A 111 -7.89 -1.86 7.63
C LEU A 111 -9.25 -2.42 7.21
N ASP A 112 -10.25 -1.54 7.05
CA ASP A 112 -11.59 -1.90 6.56
C ASP A 112 -12.10 -0.82 5.60
N GLY A 113 -12.62 -1.22 4.43
CA GLY A 113 -13.09 -0.30 3.41
C GLY A 113 -12.03 0.10 2.40
N LEU A 114 -12.31 1.19 1.67
CA LEU A 114 -11.45 1.68 0.59
C LEU A 114 -10.23 2.41 1.14
N TRP A 115 -9.04 1.96 0.72
CA TRP A 115 -7.78 2.60 1.01
C TRP A 115 -7.15 3.16 -0.25
N THR A 116 -6.48 4.32 -0.11
CA THR A 116 -5.72 4.96 -1.19
C THR A 116 -4.40 5.48 -0.64
N TRP A 117 -3.33 5.23 -1.38
CA TRP A 117 -2.00 5.77 -1.16
C TRP A 117 -1.65 6.71 -2.31
N TRP A 118 -0.84 7.70 -2.04
CA TRP A 118 -0.38 8.69 -3.01
C TRP A 118 1.13 8.85 -2.94
N PHE A 119 1.73 9.18 -4.04
CA PHE A 119 3.10 9.65 -4.13
C PHE A 119 3.21 11.09 -3.58
N GLU A 120 4.44 11.53 -3.30
CA GLU A 120 4.70 12.87 -2.79
C GLU A 120 4.36 13.97 -3.82
N ASN A 121 4.38 13.65 -5.13
CA ASN A 121 3.88 14.53 -6.18
C ASN A 121 2.34 14.69 -6.16
N GLY A 122 1.60 13.85 -5.38
CA GLY A 122 0.16 13.86 -5.19
C GLY A 122 -0.61 12.95 -6.15
N GLN A 123 0.06 12.23 -7.03
CA GLN A 123 -0.57 11.20 -7.85
C GLN A 123 -0.86 9.95 -7.02
N LYS A 124 -1.88 9.18 -7.41
CA LYS A 124 -2.18 7.90 -6.76
C LYS A 124 -1.01 6.94 -6.95
N LYS A 125 -0.71 6.17 -5.90
CA LYS A 125 0.27 5.09 -5.88
C LYS A 125 -0.42 3.74 -5.85
N ASP A 126 -1.33 3.54 -4.90
CA ASP A 126 -2.07 2.30 -4.73
C ASP A 126 -3.52 2.62 -4.33
N LYS A 127 -4.46 1.77 -4.73
CA LYS A 127 -5.87 1.84 -4.34
C LYS A 127 -6.47 0.45 -4.28
N GLY A 128 -7.19 0.16 -3.19
CA GLY A 128 -7.89 -1.11 -3.05
C GLY A 128 -8.79 -1.14 -1.83
N THR A 129 -9.59 -2.18 -1.73
CA THR A 129 -10.52 -2.39 -0.62
C THR A 129 -10.00 -3.48 0.31
N TYR A 130 -10.10 -3.22 1.61
CA TYR A 130 -9.77 -4.16 2.66
C TYR A 130 -11.04 -4.57 3.41
N LYS A 131 -11.03 -5.77 3.94
CA LYS A 131 -12.02 -6.31 4.85
C LYS A 131 -11.30 -7.08 5.95
N ASP A 132 -11.48 -6.67 7.21
CA ASP A 132 -10.82 -7.29 8.36
C ASP A 132 -9.30 -7.48 8.08
N GLY A 133 -8.61 -6.39 7.70
CA GLY A 133 -7.19 -6.33 7.37
C GLY A 133 -6.76 -7.02 6.06
N LYS A 134 -7.66 -7.73 5.35
CA LYS A 134 -7.34 -8.49 4.15
C LYS A 134 -7.82 -7.80 2.88
N GLN A 135 -7.03 -7.89 1.82
CA GLN A 135 -7.38 -7.36 0.50
C GLN A 135 -8.59 -8.10 -0.08
N VAL A 136 -9.56 -7.33 -0.63
CA VAL A 136 -10.75 -7.86 -1.31
C VAL A 136 -11.11 -7.03 -2.53
N GLY A 137 -11.53 -7.70 -3.61
CA GLY A 137 -11.92 -7.01 -4.84
C GLY A 137 -10.74 -6.47 -5.64
N LEU A 138 -10.95 -5.39 -6.36
CA LEU A 138 -9.96 -4.82 -7.29
C LEU A 138 -8.93 -3.97 -6.54
N PHE A 139 -7.65 -4.25 -6.80
CA PHE A 139 -6.50 -3.43 -6.43
C PHE A 139 -5.86 -2.86 -7.68
N THR A 140 -5.47 -1.59 -7.62
CA THR A 140 -4.79 -0.91 -8.72
C THR A 140 -3.57 -0.17 -8.19
N GLN A 141 -2.45 -0.31 -8.87
CA GLN A 141 -1.19 0.38 -8.61
C GLN A 141 -0.82 1.28 -9.77
N TRP A 142 -0.11 2.35 -9.50
CA TRP A 142 0.36 3.31 -10.50
C TRP A 142 1.85 3.61 -10.33
N TYR A 143 2.48 3.93 -11.40
CA TYR A 143 3.79 4.57 -11.43
C TYR A 143 3.69 6.04 -11.01
N GLU A 144 4.82 6.64 -10.68
CA GLU A 144 4.89 8.04 -10.27
C GLU A 144 4.55 9.02 -11.41
N ASN A 145 4.64 8.57 -12.68
CA ASN A 145 4.17 9.31 -13.86
C ASN A 145 2.64 9.25 -14.05
N GLY A 146 1.91 8.48 -13.22
CA GLY A 146 0.45 8.35 -13.23
C GLY A 146 -0.09 7.23 -14.13
N GLN A 147 0.75 6.52 -14.86
CA GLN A 147 0.33 5.36 -15.64
C GLN A 147 0.09 4.15 -14.71
N LYS A 148 -0.82 3.26 -15.10
CA LYS A 148 -1.03 2.01 -14.36
C LYS A 148 0.25 1.18 -14.35
N LYS A 149 0.56 0.61 -13.18
CA LYS A 149 1.66 -0.34 -12.96
C LYS A 149 1.12 -1.76 -12.82
N GLY A 150 0.02 -1.93 -12.07
CA GLY A 150 -0.58 -3.23 -11.83
C GLY A 150 -2.06 -3.09 -11.51
N GLU A 151 -2.85 -4.10 -11.87
CA GLU A 151 -4.25 -4.21 -11.50
C GLU A 151 -4.63 -5.68 -11.35
N GLY A 152 -5.27 -6.01 -10.22
CA GLY A 152 -5.65 -7.36 -9.96
C GLY A 152 -6.76 -7.54 -8.94
N LYS A 153 -7.38 -8.70 -8.95
CA LYS A 153 -8.45 -9.06 -8.02
C LYS A 153 -7.91 -9.89 -6.88
N TYR A 154 -8.42 -9.60 -5.68
CA TYR A 154 -8.07 -10.27 -4.44
C TYR A 154 -9.30 -10.82 -3.73
N LYS A 155 -9.13 -11.94 -3.08
CA LYS A 155 -10.12 -12.58 -2.21
C LYS A 155 -9.43 -13.07 -0.93
N ASN A 156 -9.87 -12.55 0.23
CA ASN A 156 -9.29 -12.90 1.53
C ASN A 156 -7.76 -12.75 1.58
N GLY A 157 -7.21 -11.69 0.96
CA GLY A 157 -5.78 -11.37 0.94
C GLY A 157 -4.95 -12.15 -0.09
N LYS A 158 -5.57 -13.03 -0.89
CA LYS A 158 -4.92 -13.78 -1.95
C LYS A 158 -5.38 -13.29 -3.32
N GLU A 159 -4.52 -13.36 -4.31
CA GLU A 159 -4.87 -13.12 -5.70
C GLU A 159 -5.89 -14.14 -6.17
N ASP A 160 -6.98 -13.67 -6.77
CA ASP A 160 -8.09 -14.52 -7.23
C ASP A 160 -8.80 -13.83 -8.41
N GLY A 161 -8.43 -14.20 -9.62
CA GLY A 161 -8.88 -13.63 -10.87
C GLY A 161 -7.77 -13.04 -11.71
N LEU A 162 -8.13 -12.24 -12.71
CA LEU A 162 -7.20 -11.63 -13.65
C LEU A 162 -6.28 -10.64 -12.93
N GLN A 163 -4.97 -10.77 -13.19
CA GLN A 163 -3.91 -9.84 -12.83
C GLN A 163 -3.27 -9.31 -14.11
N THR A 164 -2.98 -8.03 -14.17
CA THR A 164 -2.30 -7.40 -15.30
C THR A 164 -1.28 -6.40 -14.77
N ASP A 165 -0.04 -6.49 -15.23
CA ASP A 165 0.99 -5.50 -14.98
C ASP A 165 1.39 -4.80 -16.28
N TRP A 166 1.85 -3.57 -16.15
CA TRP A 166 2.29 -2.73 -17.25
C TRP A 166 3.68 -2.18 -16.99
N TYR A 167 4.43 -2.01 -18.05
CA TYR A 167 5.66 -1.22 -18.04
C TYR A 167 5.36 0.27 -17.83
N GLU A 168 6.37 1.03 -17.46
CA GLU A 168 6.26 2.48 -17.26
C GLU A 168 5.95 3.23 -18.56
N ASN A 169 6.16 2.62 -19.74
CA ASN A 169 5.74 3.15 -21.05
C ASN A 169 4.25 2.87 -21.36
N GLY A 170 3.52 2.18 -20.46
CA GLY A 170 2.10 1.87 -20.59
C GLY A 170 1.75 0.62 -21.39
N LEU A 171 2.74 -0.08 -21.95
CA LEU A 171 2.52 -1.37 -22.59
C LEU A 171 2.38 -2.48 -21.54
N LYS A 172 1.60 -3.52 -21.82
CA LYS A 172 1.48 -4.68 -20.94
C LYS A 172 2.86 -5.33 -20.74
N GLN A 173 3.11 -5.75 -19.50
CA GLN A 173 4.26 -6.53 -19.10
C GLN A 173 3.87 -7.99 -18.85
N THR A 174 2.82 -8.20 -18.03
CA THR A 174 2.29 -9.54 -17.75
C THR A 174 0.77 -9.49 -17.68
N GLU A 175 0.13 -10.59 -18.03
CA GLU A 175 -1.31 -10.81 -17.80
C GLU A 175 -1.54 -12.30 -17.55
N GLY A 176 -2.20 -12.62 -16.43
CA GLY A 176 -2.50 -13.98 -16.08
C GLY A 176 -3.64 -14.08 -15.08
N THR A 177 -4.13 -15.29 -14.90
CA THR A 177 -5.21 -15.58 -13.96
C THR A 177 -4.68 -16.31 -12.75
N TYR A 178 -5.11 -15.86 -11.59
CA TYR A 178 -4.82 -16.52 -10.31
C TYR A 178 -6.07 -17.15 -9.72
N LYS A 179 -5.87 -18.21 -8.98
CA LYS A 179 -6.87 -18.85 -8.12
C LYS A 179 -6.27 -19.19 -6.77
N ASP A 180 -6.85 -18.64 -5.70
CA ASP A 180 -6.37 -18.83 -4.33
C ASP A 180 -4.86 -18.51 -4.15
N GLY A 181 -4.30 -17.56 -4.93
CA GLY A 181 -2.91 -17.13 -4.89
C GLY A 181 -1.94 -17.99 -5.69
N LYS A 182 -2.44 -18.81 -6.62
CA LYS A 182 -1.64 -19.62 -7.55
C LYS A 182 -2.03 -19.32 -8.98
N ASP A 183 -1.05 -19.38 -9.89
CA ASP A 183 -1.31 -19.28 -11.32
C ASP A 183 -2.28 -20.37 -11.76
N ASP A 184 -3.37 -19.99 -12.44
CA ASP A 184 -4.42 -20.92 -12.89
C ASP A 184 -5.09 -20.37 -14.15
N GLY A 185 -4.71 -20.90 -15.31
CA GLY A 185 -5.16 -20.47 -16.62
C GLY A 185 -4.07 -19.94 -17.52
N LEU A 186 -4.43 -19.15 -18.51
CA LEU A 186 -3.50 -18.56 -19.46
C LEU A 186 -2.67 -17.47 -18.79
N TRP A 187 -1.38 -17.49 -19.03
CA TRP A 187 -0.39 -16.49 -18.66
C TRP A 187 0.33 -15.98 -19.88
N THR A 188 0.46 -14.67 -20.03
CA THR A 188 1.17 -14.04 -21.13
C THR A 188 2.10 -12.97 -20.60
N GLU A 189 3.32 -12.93 -21.11
CA GLU A 189 4.32 -11.90 -20.86
C GLU A 189 4.71 -11.18 -22.15
N TRP A 190 5.11 -9.94 -22.04
CA TRP A 190 5.54 -9.10 -23.14
C TRP A 190 6.86 -8.42 -22.83
N TYR A 191 7.64 -8.19 -23.84
CA TYR A 191 8.78 -7.29 -23.81
C TYR A 191 8.31 -5.82 -23.79
N GLU A 192 9.18 -4.89 -23.36
CA GLU A 192 8.91 -3.45 -23.38
C GLU A 192 8.57 -2.86 -24.75
N ASN A 193 8.92 -3.58 -25.84
CA ASN A 193 8.54 -3.21 -27.21
C ASN A 193 7.11 -3.67 -27.60
N GLY A 194 6.39 -4.34 -26.67
CA GLY A 194 5.03 -4.81 -26.83
C GLY A 194 4.88 -6.17 -27.52
N GLN A 195 5.98 -6.80 -27.92
CA GLN A 195 5.93 -8.15 -28.47
C GLN A 195 5.88 -9.18 -27.34
N LYS A 196 5.18 -10.30 -27.55
CA LYS A 196 5.14 -11.40 -26.60
C LYS A 196 6.55 -11.91 -26.32
N SER A 197 6.85 -12.23 -25.06
CA SER A 197 8.04 -12.93 -24.62
C SER A 197 7.75 -14.36 -24.20
N PHE A 198 6.56 -14.59 -23.61
CA PHE A 198 6.11 -15.87 -23.13
C PHE A 198 4.59 -15.99 -23.22
N GLU A 199 4.09 -17.19 -23.47
CA GLU A 199 2.69 -17.55 -23.27
C GLU A 199 2.60 -19.01 -22.86
N GLY A 200 1.87 -19.30 -21.79
CA GLY A 200 1.72 -20.64 -21.27
C GLY A 200 0.46 -20.81 -20.44
N THR A 201 0.06 -22.05 -20.24
CA THR A 201 -1.09 -22.39 -19.40
C THR A 201 -0.60 -22.98 -18.08
N PHE A 202 -1.21 -22.54 -16.98
CA PHE A 202 -0.90 -23.00 -15.64
C PHE A 202 -2.13 -23.63 -14.99
N LYS A 203 -1.88 -24.56 -14.08
CA LYS A 203 -2.89 -25.16 -13.22
C LYS A 203 -2.33 -25.36 -11.82
N ASP A 204 -3.00 -24.84 -10.82
CA ASP A 204 -2.59 -24.91 -9.40
C ASP A 204 -1.13 -24.43 -9.17
N GLY A 205 -0.63 -23.46 -9.98
CA GLY A 205 0.72 -22.90 -9.90
C GLY A 205 1.80 -23.71 -10.64
N LYS A 206 1.41 -24.70 -11.44
CA LYS A 206 2.32 -25.50 -12.26
C LYS A 206 1.98 -25.34 -13.73
N GLU A 207 3.00 -25.42 -14.56
CA GLU A 207 2.85 -25.44 -16.01
C GLU A 207 2.02 -26.66 -16.45
N ASP A 208 0.93 -26.44 -17.18
CA ASP A 208 0.01 -27.50 -17.65
C ASP A 208 -0.60 -27.10 -18.98
N GLY A 209 0.00 -27.55 -20.08
CA GLY A 209 -0.42 -27.25 -21.44
C GLY A 209 0.69 -26.75 -22.33
N LEU A 210 0.31 -26.14 -23.45
CA LEU A 210 1.24 -25.56 -24.42
C LEU A 210 1.91 -24.33 -23.82
N GLN A 211 3.24 -24.23 -24.02
CA GLN A 211 4.03 -23.06 -23.73
C GLN A 211 4.85 -22.64 -24.94
N THR A 212 4.95 -21.34 -25.14
CA THR A 212 5.73 -20.75 -26.23
C THR A 212 6.53 -19.57 -25.68
N ASP A 213 7.82 -19.56 -25.95
CA ASP A 213 8.71 -18.43 -25.77
C ASP A 213 9.00 -17.75 -27.11
N TRP A 214 9.23 -16.45 -27.06
CA TRP A 214 9.63 -15.65 -28.22
C TRP A 214 10.90 -14.85 -27.95
N TYR A 215 11.62 -14.58 -29.00
CA TYR A 215 12.68 -13.57 -29.02
C TYR A 215 12.08 -12.16 -29.06
N ARG A 216 12.90 -11.16 -28.74
CA ARG A 216 12.49 -9.75 -28.72
C ARG A 216 12.10 -9.20 -30.10
N ASN A 217 12.52 -9.86 -31.20
CA ASN A 217 12.14 -9.57 -32.57
C ASN A 217 10.78 -10.18 -32.97
N GLY A 218 10.15 -11.00 -32.10
CA GLY A 218 8.86 -11.64 -32.30
C GLY A 218 8.94 -13.03 -32.91
N GLU A 219 10.14 -13.53 -33.27
CA GLU A 219 10.31 -14.88 -33.70
C GLU A 219 10.20 -15.87 -32.54
N LYS A 220 9.64 -17.07 -32.78
CA LYS A 220 9.57 -18.11 -31.75
C LYS A 220 10.98 -18.52 -31.32
N LYS A 221 11.15 -18.78 -30.02
CA LYS A 221 12.38 -19.25 -29.41
C LYS A 221 12.30 -20.72 -29.04
N SER A 222 11.19 -21.10 -28.37
CA SER A 222 10.90 -22.48 -27.99
C SER A 222 9.41 -22.71 -27.90
N GLU A 223 8.98 -23.95 -28.10
CA GLU A 223 7.60 -24.38 -27.93
C GLU A 223 7.58 -25.82 -27.42
N GLY A 224 6.77 -26.08 -26.40
CA GLY A 224 6.64 -27.40 -25.80
C GLY A 224 5.35 -27.56 -25.00
N THR A 225 5.00 -28.82 -24.73
CA THR A 225 3.84 -29.14 -23.89
C THR A 225 4.31 -29.59 -22.52
N PHE A 226 3.71 -29.04 -21.50
CA PHE A 226 4.00 -29.33 -20.09
C PHE A 226 2.82 -30.04 -19.42
N LYS A 227 3.13 -30.85 -18.42
CA LYS A 227 2.14 -31.48 -17.54
C LYS A 227 2.65 -31.50 -16.11
N ASP A 228 1.88 -30.96 -15.18
CA ASP A 228 2.23 -30.88 -13.75
C ASP A 228 3.61 -30.25 -13.47
N GLY A 229 4.09 -29.35 -14.37
CA GLY A 229 5.39 -28.66 -14.31
C GLY A 229 6.54 -29.40 -15.00
N GLU A 230 6.26 -30.53 -15.63
CA GLU A 230 7.28 -31.30 -16.36
C GLU A 230 7.07 -31.20 -17.89
N LEU A 231 8.15 -31.03 -18.65
CA LEU A 231 8.09 -31.01 -20.09
C LEU A 231 7.78 -32.45 -20.60
N VAL A 232 6.64 -32.62 -21.28
CA VAL A 232 6.22 -33.90 -21.85
C VAL A 232 6.52 -34.02 -23.33
N GLU A 233 6.57 -32.89 -24.06
CA GLU A 233 6.88 -32.84 -25.48
C GLU A 233 7.58 -31.53 -25.82
N LEU A 234 8.74 -31.62 -26.47
CA LEU A 234 9.41 -30.50 -27.10
C LEU A 234 8.99 -30.43 -28.58
N ILE A 235 8.18 -29.39 -28.91
CA ILE A 235 7.70 -29.23 -30.29
C ILE A 235 8.78 -28.62 -31.19
N GLY A 236 9.54 -27.65 -30.67
CA GLY A 236 10.63 -27.07 -31.44
C GLY A 236 11.45 -26.03 -30.67
N MET A 237 12.63 -25.78 -31.20
CA MET A 237 13.50 -24.66 -30.80
C MET A 237 14.01 -23.95 -32.06
N TRP A 238 14.09 -22.64 -32.01
CA TRP A 238 14.49 -21.79 -33.14
C TRP A 238 15.58 -20.80 -32.73
N ASN A 239 16.37 -20.39 -33.70
CA ASN A 239 17.29 -19.28 -33.57
C ASN A 239 16.55 -17.95 -33.75
N GLU A 240 17.19 -16.85 -33.42
CA GLU A 240 16.60 -15.52 -33.50
C GLU A 240 16.29 -15.07 -34.96
N ASP A 241 16.90 -15.72 -35.96
CA ASP A 241 16.60 -15.55 -37.36
C ASP A 241 15.45 -16.44 -37.88
N GLY A 242 14.78 -17.17 -36.98
CA GLY A 242 13.67 -18.07 -37.27
C GLY A 242 14.09 -19.45 -37.79
N SER A 243 15.39 -19.71 -37.99
CA SER A 243 15.89 -21.03 -38.39
C SER A 243 15.77 -22.05 -37.25
N VAL A 244 15.45 -23.30 -37.60
CA VAL A 244 15.33 -24.39 -36.60
C VAL A 244 16.69 -24.68 -35.97
N LYS A 245 16.75 -24.74 -34.65
CA LYS A 245 17.92 -25.23 -33.92
C LYS A 245 18.07 -26.74 -34.15
N LYS A 246 19.25 -27.12 -34.54
CA LYS A 246 19.63 -28.55 -34.72
C LYS A 246 20.04 -29.15 -33.38
#